data_2652b63c5efe369099403fc46e765ab4
#
_entry.id   2652b63c5efe369099403fc46e765ab4
#
_cell.length_a   1.000
_cell.length_b   1.000
_cell.length_c   1.000
_cell.angle_alpha   90.00
_cell.angle_beta   90.00
_cell.angle_gamma   90.00
#
_symmetry.space_group_name_H-M   'P 1'
#
loop_
_entity.id
_entity.type
_entity.pdbx_description
1 polymer ?
#
loop_
_entity_poly.entity_id
_entity_poly.type
_entity_poly.pdbx_seq_one_letter_code
_entity_poly.pdbx_strand_id
1 'polypeptide(L)'
;MFTGIVQGIATIDKVTDYEGIRTFVIAFPFGFCRELEVGASVSIDGVCLTATEILSENRVAFDVIAQSLAVTTLGDYHPGSAVNCERAAKDGAEIGGHPLSGHVDFKAWIEDIEMLEGNCRMRIATDPEWMKYIFPKGYIALHGASLTIATVNKKEGWFEVWLIPETRRMTVIGEKKIGDQINVEIERHTQVVVDTIRDTLSENLGQLAPLFEKLLESQGVDVNALGVKRNTS
;
A
#
# COMPACT_ATOMS: atom_id res chain seq x y z
N MET A 1 7.54 -12.41 0.55
CA MET A 1 6.18 -12.38 -0.04
C MET A 1 5.16 -12.69 1.05
N PHE A 2 4.01 -12.02 1.03
CA PHE A 2 2.90 -12.18 1.97
C PHE A 2 1.63 -12.51 1.20
N THR A 3 0.58 -12.94 1.89
CA THR A 3 -0.69 -13.36 1.29
C THR A 3 -1.76 -12.28 1.36
N GLY A 4 -1.55 -11.27 2.19
CA GLY A 4 -2.56 -10.26 2.52
C GLY A 4 -3.64 -10.74 3.49
N ILE A 5 -3.40 -11.88 4.14
CA ILE A 5 -4.24 -12.39 5.22
C ILE A 5 -3.56 -12.08 6.55
N VAL A 6 -4.06 -11.07 7.23
CA VAL A 6 -3.55 -10.66 8.55
C VAL A 6 -3.71 -11.81 9.53
N GLN A 7 -2.62 -12.19 10.20
CA GLN A 7 -2.59 -13.34 11.12
C GLN A 7 -2.86 -12.93 12.57
N GLY A 8 -2.79 -11.62 12.87
CA GLY A 8 -3.11 -11.10 14.19
C GLY A 8 -2.79 -9.62 14.34
N ILE A 9 -3.13 -9.10 15.50
CA ILE A 9 -2.81 -7.73 15.91
C ILE A 9 -1.68 -7.82 16.95
N ALA A 10 -0.56 -7.17 16.65
CA ALA A 10 0.58 -7.03 17.55
C ALA A 10 0.60 -5.62 18.18
N THR A 11 1.44 -5.41 19.18
CA THR A 11 1.58 -4.13 19.86
C THR A 11 3.03 -3.68 19.82
N ILE A 12 3.28 -2.42 19.51
CA ILE A 12 4.59 -1.81 19.66
C ILE A 12 4.89 -1.71 21.17
N ASP A 13 5.89 -2.45 21.64
CA ASP A 13 6.27 -2.49 23.05
C ASP A 13 7.29 -1.40 23.39
N LYS A 14 8.26 -1.17 22.48
CA LYS A 14 9.31 -0.17 22.65
C LYS A 14 9.71 0.43 21.30
N VAL A 15 10.06 1.71 21.33
CA VAL A 15 10.66 2.44 20.20
C VAL A 15 11.98 3.03 20.66
N THR A 16 13.02 2.90 19.83
CA THR A 16 14.33 3.49 20.09
C THR A 16 14.88 4.07 18.80
N ASP A 17 15.27 5.34 18.81
CA ASP A 17 15.89 6.00 17.66
C ASP A 17 17.40 6.10 17.88
N TYR A 18 18.19 5.65 16.89
CA TYR A 18 19.64 5.74 16.91
C TYR A 18 20.20 5.90 15.49
N GLU A 19 20.98 6.95 15.26
CA GLU A 19 21.72 7.21 14.00
C GLU A 19 20.88 7.09 12.71
N GLY A 20 19.62 7.57 12.73
CA GLY A 20 18.72 7.53 11.57
C GLY A 20 18.01 6.20 11.35
N ILE A 21 18.16 5.25 12.27
CA ILE A 21 17.43 4.00 12.34
C ILE A 21 16.46 4.06 13.52
N ARG A 22 15.23 3.59 13.30
CA ARG A 22 14.25 3.36 14.37
C ARG A 22 14.12 1.87 14.63
N THR A 23 14.43 1.44 15.85
CA THR A 23 14.21 0.06 16.28
C THR A 23 12.88 -0.05 16.99
N PHE A 24 12.01 -0.94 16.48
CA PHE A 24 10.77 -1.34 17.16
C PHE A 24 10.97 -2.67 17.85
N VAL A 25 10.61 -2.75 19.14
CA VAL A 25 10.32 -4.04 19.77
C VAL A 25 8.82 -4.25 19.70
N ILE A 26 8.39 -5.34 19.11
CA ILE A 26 6.98 -5.65 18.86
C ILE A 26 6.59 -6.89 19.65
N ALA A 27 5.49 -6.78 20.41
CA ALA A 27 4.89 -7.88 21.14
C ALA A 27 3.79 -8.51 20.27
N PHE A 28 3.97 -9.77 19.90
CA PHE A 28 3.09 -10.53 19.02
C PHE A 28 2.09 -11.40 19.81
N PRO A 29 0.98 -11.81 19.17
CA PRO A 29 0.06 -12.79 19.73
C PRO A 29 0.75 -14.11 20.05
N PHE A 30 0.19 -14.85 21.01
CA PHE A 30 0.72 -16.15 21.40
C PHE A 30 0.88 -17.10 20.19
N GLY A 31 2.06 -17.70 20.08
CA GLY A 31 2.40 -18.66 19.03
C GLY A 31 2.83 -18.06 17.70
N PHE A 32 2.66 -16.73 17.47
CA PHE A 32 3.05 -16.10 16.22
C PHE A 32 4.55 -16.22 15.92
N CYS A 33 5.39 -16.04 16.93
CA CYS A 33 6.86 -16.11 16.77
C CYS A 33 7.43 -17.53 16.82
N ARG A 34 6.59 -18.57 16.89
CA ARG A 34 7.08 -19.96 16.91
C ARG A 34 7.90 -20.25 15.64
N GLU A 35 9.15 -20.76 15.82
CA GLU A 35 10.07 -21.01 14.72
C GLU A 35 10.38 -19.77 13.86
N LEU A 36 10.22 -18.57 14.39
CA LEU A 36 10.69 -17.34 13.75
C LEU A 36 12.20 -17.21 14.03
N GLU A 37 12.97 -16.97 12.98
CA GLU A 37 14.42 -16.81 13.05
C GLU A 37 14.84 -15.36 12.79
N VAL A 38 16.01 -14.98 13.28
CA VAL A 38 16.65 -13.71 12.88
C VAL A 38 16.87 -13.72 11.37
N GLY A 39 16.54 -12.61 10.71
CA GLY A 39 16.55 -12.51 9.25
C GLY A 39 15.21 -12.86 8.58
N ALA A 40 14.24 -13.42 9.32
CA ALA A 40 12.90 -13.67 8.76
C ALA A 40 12.14 -12.36 8.50
N SER A 41 11.34 -12.37 7.44
CA SER A 41 10.46 -11.24 7.11
C SER A 41 9.10 -11.37 7.80
N VAL A 42 8.66 -10.25 8.38
CA VAL A 42 7.31 -10.08 8.96
C VAL A 42 6.72 -8.80 8.39
N SER A 43 5.47 -8.86 7.93
CA SER A 43 4.70 -7.70 7.54
C SER A 43 4.10 -7.03 8.79
N ILE A 44 4.39 -5.76 8.99
CA ILE A 44 3.84 -4.91 10.04
C ILE A 44 3.06 -3.77 9.37
N ASP A 45 1.73 -3.78 9.51
CA ASP A 45 0.82 -2.89 8.76
C ASP A 45 1.17 -2.80 7.26
N GLY A 46 1.49 -3.96 6.65
CA GLY A 46 1.86 -4.06 5.24
C GLY A 46 3.33 -3.76 4.94
N VAL A 47 4.11 -3.33 5.91
CA VAL A 47 5.54 -3.05 5.72
C VAL A 47 6.36 -4.30 6.00
N CYS A 48 7.13 -4.77 5.02
CA CYS A 48 8.05 -5.88 5.20
C CYS A 48 9.24 -5.46 6.07
N LEU A 49 9.32 -6.01 7.27
CA LEU A 49 10.41 -5.80 8.20
C LEU A 49 11.20 -7.09 8.42
N THR A 50 12.50 -6.96 8.59
CA THR A 50 13.38 -8.08 8.89
C THR A 50 13.60 -8.19 10.39
N ALA A 51 13.35 -9.36 10.97
CA ALA A 51 13.64 -9.63 12.39
C ALA A 51 15.14 -9.51 12.65
N THR A 52 15.54 -8.58 13.52
CA THR A 52 16.95 -8.35 13.88
C THR A 52 17.33 -9.07 15.15
N GLU A 53 16.39 -9.27 16.07
CA GLU A 53 16.62 -9.98 17.33
C GLU A 53 15.32 -10.63 17.84
N ILE A 54 15.40 -11.87 18.30
CA ILE A 54 14.32 -12.58 18.98
C ILE A 54 14.53 -12.43 20.49
N LEU A 55 13.77 -11.54 21.11
CA LEU A 55 13.96 -11.19 22.53
C LEU A 55 13.27 -12.18 23.48
N SER A 56 12.15 -12.75 23.04
CA SER A 56 11.41 -13.78 23.81
C SER A 56 10.49 -14.57 22.88
N GLU A 57 9.68 -15.47 23.45
CA GLU A 57 8.68 -16.26 22.68
C GLU A 57 7.66 -15.44 21.90
N ASN A 58 7.49 -14.16 22.25
CA ASN A 58 6.52 -13.27 21.62
C ASN A 58 7.03 -11.84 21.39
N ARG A 59 8.32 -11.56 21.59
CA ARG A 59 8.90 -10.23 21.37
C ARG A 59 10.06 -10.31 20.39
N VAL A 60 10.00 -9.48 19.36
CA VAL A 60 10.98 -9.41 18.28
C VAL A 60 11.35 -7.96 18.02
N ALA A 61 12.63 -7.69 17.77
CA ALA A 61 13.11 -6.38 17.36
C ALA A 61 13.22 -6.30 15.82
N PHE A 62 12.94 -5.10 15.30
CA PHE A 62 13.02 -4.76 13.89
C PHE A 62 13.63 -3.37 13.72
N ASP A 63 14.57 -3.25 12.80
CA ASP A 63 15.17 -1.97 12.45
C ASP A 63 14.53 -1.40 11.19
N VAL A 64 14.15 -0.13 11.24
CA VAL A 64 13.46 0.58 10.17
C VAL A 64 14.23 1.83 9.80
N ILE A 65 14.58 1.96 8.52
CA ILE A 65 15.30 3.11 7.98
C ILE A 65 14.39 4.33 7.81
N ALA A 66 14.98 5.52 7.82
CA ALA A 66 14.26 6.79 7.71
C ALA A 66 13.35 6.87 6.47
N GLN A 67 13.77 6.29 5.33
CA GLN A 67 12.96 6.27 4.11
C GLN A 67 11.64 5.51 4.32
N SER A 68 11.66 4.33 4.95
CA SER A 68 10.46 3.56 5.25
C SER A 68 9.54 4.27 6.25
N LEU A 69 10.12 4.95 7.24
CA LEU A 69 9.36 5.76 8.20
C LEU A 69 8.64 6.94 7.53
N ALA A 70 9.24 7.54 6.50
CA ALA A 70 8.66 8.69 5.80
C ALA A 70 7.45 8.31 4.94
N VAL A 71 7.52 7.17 4.23
CA VAL A 71 6.48 6.75 3.28
C VAL A 71 5.38 5.88 3.91
N THR A 72 5.56 5.46 5.17
CA THR A 72 4.61 4.59 5.88
C THR A 72 4.14 5.20 7.19
N THR A 73 3.06 4.65 7.76
CA THR A 73 2.56 5.05 9.09
C THR A 73 3.48 4.65 10.24
N LEU A 74 4.52 3.84 10.00
CA LEU A 74 5.48 3.45 11.04
C LEU A 74 6.18 4.65 11.68
N GLY A 75 6.32 5.75 10.92
CA GLY A 75 6.90 7.00 11.43
C GLY A 75 6.15 7.59 12.63
N ASP A 76 4.86 7.35 12.70
CA ASP A 76 3.95 7.93 13.71
C ASP A 76 3.70 7.00 14.92
N TYR A 77 4.25 5.77 14.89
CA TYR A 77 3.99 4.79 15.94
C TYR A 77 4.85 4.99 17.18
N HIS A 78 4.24 4.70 18.32
CA HIS A 78 4.81 4.82 19.66
C HIS A 78 4.47 3.56 20.48
N PRO A 79 5.09 3.36 21.65
CA PRO A 79 4.72 2.27 22.55
C PRO A 79 3.22 2.29 22.86
N GLY A 80 2.58 1.13 22.72
CA GLY A 80 1.13 0.95 22.83
C GLY A 80 0.36 0.98 21.49
N SER A 81 0.98 1.40 20.39
CA SER A 81 0.33 1.34 19.06
C SER A 81 0.06 -0.10 18.67
N ALA A 82 -1.17 -0.39 18.23
CA ALA A 82 -1.58 -1.67 17.67
C ALA A 82 -1.29 -1.71 16.16
N VAL A 83 -0.81 -2.86 15.66
CA VAL A 83 -0.42 -3.06 14.27
C VAL A 83 -0.86 -4.44 13.76
N ASN A 84 -1.23 -4.53 12.50
CA ASN A 84 -1.45 -5.82 11.84
C ASN A 84 -0.12 -6.56 11.69
N CYS A 85 -0.14 -7.87 11.82
CA CYS A 85 1.04 -8.69 11.54
C CYS A 85 0.72 -9.90 10.68
N GLU A 86 1.64 -10.23 9.77
CA GLU A 86 1.63 -11.41 8.93
C GLU A 86 3.06 -11.92 8.73
N ARG A 87 3.29 -13.22 8.86
CA ARG A 87 4.57 -13.87 8.53
C ARG A 87 4.70 -14.05 7.03
N ALA A 88 5.93 -14.01 6.54
CA ALA A 88 6.19 -14.36 5.15
C ALA A 88 5.64 -15.75 4.83
N ALA A 89 4.97 -15.88 3.69
CA ALA A 89 4.43 -17.14 3.20
C ALA A 89 5.56 -18.13 2.92
N LYS A 90 5.38 -19.38 3.34
CA LYS A 90 6.25 -20.49 2.96
C LYS A 90 5.95 -20.90 1.52
N ASP A 91 6.92 -21.56 0.87
CA ASP A 91 6.69 -22.14 -0.46
C ASP A 91 5.52 -23.14 -0.43
N GLY A 92 4.62 -23.04 -1.40
CA GLY A 92 3.39 -23.84 -1.45
C GLY A 92 2.28 -23.40 -0.51
N ALA A 93 2.41 -22.27 0.19
CA ALA A 93 1.31 -21.74 1.01
C ALA A 93 0.10 -21.33 0.17
N GLU A 94 -1.10 -21.52 0.73
CA GLU A 94 -2.34 -21.01 0.14
C GLU A 94 -2.36 -19.48 0.18
N ILE A 95 -2.65 -18.85 -0.96
CA ILE A 95 -2.78 -17.39 -1.09
C ILE A 95 -4.29 -17.05 -1.02
N GLY A 96 -4.80 -16.82 0.18
CA GLY A 96 -6.21 -16.50 0.39
C GLY A 96 -6.61 -15.07 -0.01
N GLY A 97 -5.64 -14.15 -0.12
CA GLY A 97 -5.81 -12.78 -0.61
C GLY A 97 -5.21 -12.58 -2.00
N HIS A 98 -4.15 -11.78 -2.10
CA HIS A 98 -3.30 -11.66 -3.30
C HIS A 98 -1.83 -11.55 -2.88
N PRO A 99 -0.87 -11.86 -3.77
CA PRO A 99 0.55 -11.76 -3.44
C PRO A 99 0.95 -10.33 -3.11
N LEU A 100 1.54 -10.13 -1.93
CA LEU A 100 2.07 -8.85 -1.48
C LEU A 100 3.58 -8.92 -1.32
N SER A 101 4.27 -7.84 -1.65
CA SER A 101 5.70 -7.70 -1.42
C SER A 101 6.01 -7.21 0.00
N GLY A 102 5.10 -6.48 0.60
CA GLY A 102 5.30 -5.71 1.83
C GLY A 102 6.03 -4.39 1.57
N HIS A 103 6.03 -3.93 0.32
CA HIS A 103 6.60 -2.65 -0.06
C HIS A 103 5.47 -1.65 -0.28
N VAL A 104 5.13 -0.94 0.78
CA VAL A 104 4.12 0.12 0.77
C VAL A 104 4.49 1.19 -0.24
N ASP A 105 3.55 1.55 -1.11
CA ASP A 105 3.76 2.58 -2.12
C ASP A 105 3.55 3.99 -1.55
N PHE A 106 2.51 4.16 -0.72
CA PHE A 106 2.16 5.45 -0.13
C PHE A 106 1.24 5.30 1.09
N LYS A 107 1.04 6.43 1.80
CA LYS A 107 -0.01 6.59 2.82
C LYS A 107 -1.21 7.29 2.21
N ALA A 108 -2.39 6.80 2.49
CA ALA A 108 -3.66 7.41 2.11
C ALA A 108 -4.45 7.85 3.34
N TRP A 109 -5.48 8.67 3.13
CA TRP A 109 -6.36 9.16 4.19
C TRP A 109 -7.71 8.46 4.15
N ILE A 110 -8.23 8.10 5.32
CA ILE A 110 -9.61 7.65 5.47
C ILE A 110 -10.51 8.87 5.44
N GLU A 111 -11.28 9.04 4.37
CA GLU A 111 -12.14 10.20 4.14
C GLU A 111 -13.54 9.99 4.68
N ASP A 112 -14.06 8.77 4.61
CA ASP A 112 -15.42 8.45 5.06
C ASP A 112 -15.50 7.00 5.55
N ILE A 113 -16.34 6.77 6.55
CA ILE A 113 -16.66 5.44 7.10
C ILE A 113 -18.17 5.36 7.31
N GLU A 114 -18.80 4.34 6.73
CA GLU A 114 -20.24 4.10 6.88
C GLU A 114 -20.50 2.65 7.30
N MET A 115 -21.28 2.49 8.35
CA MET A 115 -21.73 1.16 8.82
C MET A 115 -23.05 0.81 8.18
N LEU A 116 -23.09 -0.30 7.42
CA LEU A 116 -24.28 -0.78 6.69
C LEU A 116 -24.49 -2.26 6.94
N GLU A 117 -25.57 -2.62 7.61
CA GLU A 117 -26.02 -4.02 7.83
C GLU A 117 -24.90 -4.95 8.36
N GLY A 118 -24.06 -4.44 9.28
CA GLY A 118 -22.94 -5.20 9.86
C GLY A 118 -21.62 -5.12 9.08
N ASN A 119 -21.64 -4.66 7.82
CA ASN A 119 -20.45 -4.36 7.04
C ASN A 119 -20.01 -2.90 7.25
N CYS A 120 -18.77 -2.62 6.89
CA CYS A 120 -18.22 -1.28 6.95
C CYS A 120 -17.71 -0.87 5.57
N ARG A 121 -18.31 0.17 5.00
CA ARG A 121 -17.76 0.84 3.82
C ARG A 121 -16.73 1.86 4.28
N MET A 122 -15.58 1.84 3.68
CA MET A 122 -14.50 2.78 3.94
C MET A 122 -14.07 3.44 2.64
N ARG A 123 -14.08 4.79 2.61
CA ARG A 123 -13.58 5.58 1.50
C ARG A 123 -12.17 6.06 1.82
N ILE A 124 -11.27 5.87 0.86
CA ILE A 124 -9.86 6.20 0.96
C ILE A 124 -9.54 7.25 -0.10
N ALA A 125 -9.08 8.41 0.35
CA ALA A 125 -8.58 9.48 -0.52
C ALA A 125 -7.08 9.29 -0.77
N THR A 126 -6.65 9.49 -2.01
CA THR A 126 -5.26 9.35 -2.43
C THR A 126 -4.89 10.38 -3.49
N ASP A 127 -3.61 10.58 -3.67
CA ASP A 127 -3.10 11.47 -4.71
C ASP A 127 -3.49 10.98 -6.12
N PRO A 128 -3.81 11.90 -7.05
CA PRO A 128 -4.23 11.55 -8.41
C PRO A 128 -3.25 10.67 -9.19
N GLU A 129 -1.96 10.75 -8.88
CA GLU A 129 -0.93 9.95 -9.54
C GLU A 129 -1.11 8.44 -9.34
N TRP A 130 -1.66 8.01 -8.19
CA TRP A 130 -1.91 6.60 -7.87
C TRP A 130 -3.20 6.06 -8.49
N MET A 131 -4.15 6.95 -8.85
CA MET A 131 -5.45 6.55 -9.37
C MET A 131 -5.38 5.79 -10.71
N LYS A 132 -4.25 5.86 -11.40
CA LYS A 132 -4.04 5.09 -12.65
C LYS A 132 -3.97 3.58 -12.42
N TYR A 133 -3.59 3.14 -11.21
CA TYR A 133 -3.47 1.74 -10.83
C TYR A 133 -4.72 1.20 -10.10
N ILE A 134 -5.67 2.06 -9.76
CA ILE A 134 -6.83 1.76 -8.95
C ILE A 134 -8.07 1.64 -9.84
N PHE A 135 -8.74 0.47 -9.81
CA PHE A 135 -9.93 0.20 -10.62
C PHE A 135 -10.89 -0.75 -9.90
N PRO A 136 -12.21 -0.67 -10.17
CA PRO A 136 -13.20 -1.52 -9.51
C PRO A 136 -12.91 -3.00 -9.73
N LYS A 137 -13.11 -3.80 -8.67
CA LYS A 137 -12.84 -5.25 -8.59
C LYS A 137 -11.36 -5.64 -8.66
N GLY A 138 -10.44 -4.68 -8.72
CA GLY A 138 -9.01 -4.92 -8.53
C GLY A 138 -8.69 -5.21 -7.06
N TYR A 139 -7.49 -5.72 -6.81
CA TYR A 139 -6.95 -5.88 -5.47
C TYR A 139 -6.20 -4.64 -5.03
N ILE A 140 -6.22 -4.40 -3.72
CA ILE A 140 -5.39 -3.41 -3.04
C ILE A 140 -5.06 -3.92 -1.64
N ALA A 141 -3.88 -3.62 -1.13
CA ALA A 141 -3.59 -3.91 0.27
C ALA A 141 -3.66 -2.63 1.11
N LEU A 142 -4.44 -2.68 2.19
CA LEU A 142 -4.54 -1.63 3.19
C LEU A 142 -3.99 -2.15 4.52
N HIS A 143 -2.96 -1.52 5.06
CA HIS A 143 -2.24 -2.01 6.25
C HIS A 143 -1.95 -3.52 6.18
N GLY A 144 -1.53 -4.01 4.99
CA GLY A 144 -1.21 -5.40 4.74
C GLY A 144 -2.41 -6.34 4.55
N ALA A 145 -3.64 -5.86 4.70
CA ALA A 145 -4.82 -6.66 4.43
C ALA A 145 -5.21 -6.57 2.95
N SER A 146 -5.31 -7.71 2.27
CA SER A 146 -5.80 -7.81 0.89
C SER A 146 -7.29 -7.51 0.83
N LEU A 147 -7.68 -6.50 0.06
CA LEU A 147 -9.06 -6.07 -0.08
C LEU A 147 -9.43 -5.92 -1.55
N THR A 148 -10.72 -6.08 -1.85
CA THR A 148 -11.28 -5.82 -3.17
C THR A 148 -11.77 -4.37 -3.23
N ILE A 149 -11.38 -3.66 -4.28
CA ILE A 149 -11.84 -2.31 -4.56
C ILE A 149 -13.29 -2.39 -5.07
N ALA A 150 -14.21 -1.72 -4.38
CA ALA A 150 -15.63 -1.70 -4.73
C ALA A 150 -15.94 -0.61 -5.75
N THR A 151 -15.66 0.64 -5.40
CA THR A 151 -15.96 1.84 -6.19
C THR A 151 -14.72 2.68 -6.35
N VAL A 152 -14.60 3.39 -7.48
CA VAL A 152 -13.47 4.28 -7.75
C VAL A 152 -13.99 5.57 -8.37
N ASN A 153 -13.54 6.71 -7.87
CA ASN A 153 -13.72 8.01 -8.49
C ASN A 153 -12.35 8.64 -8.81
N LYS A 154 -11.87 8.39 -10.02
CA LYS A 154 -10.56 8.88 -10.46
C LYS A 154 -10.48 10.41 -10.55
N LYS A 155 -11.62 11.08 -10.77
CA LYS A 155 -11.67 12.54 -10.90
C LYS A 155 -11.50 13.24 -9.55
N GLU A 156 -12.09 12.66 -8.52
CA GLU A 156 -12.03 13.18 -7.15
C GLU A 156 -10.90 12.57 -6.31
N GLY A 157 -10.21 11.54 -6.82
CA GLY A 157 -9.04 10.95 -6.16
C GLY A 157 -9.37 10.04 -4.99
N TRP A 158 -10.45 9.25 -5.06
CA TRP A 158 -10.78 8.31 -4.01
C TRP A 158 -11.26 6.95 -4.53
N PHE A 159 -11.18 5.94 -3.65
CA PHE A 159 -11.75 4.61 -3.86
C PHE A 159 -12.41 4.09 -2.58
N GLU A 160 -13.27 3.08 -2.73
CA GLU A 160 -13.97 2.45 -1.60
C GLU A 160 -13.66 0.96 -1.52
N VAL A 161 -13.57 0.50 -0.29
CA VAL A 161 -13.50 -0.93 0.08
C VAL A 161 -14.60 -1.26 1.07
N TRP A 162 -15.00 -2.54 1.12
CA TRP A 162 -15.94 -3.04 2.10
C TRP A 162 -15.25 -4.00 3.04
N LEU A 163 -15.37 -3.75 4.33
CA LEU A 163 -14.84 -4.62 5.38
C LEU A 163 -15.98 -5.48 5.92
N ILE A 164 -15.83 -6.78 5.78
CA ILE A 164 -16.72 -7.74 6.45
C ILE A 164 -16.40 -7.81 7.95
N PRO A 165 -17.31 -8.30 8.80
CA PRO A 165 -17.09 -8.37 10.26
C PRO A 165 -15.79 -9.05 10.65
N GLU A 166 -15.39 -10.11 9.95
CA GLU A 166 -14.14 -10.83 10.23
C GLU A 166 -12.90 -9.98 9.97
N THR A 167 -12.84 -9.28 8.84
CA THR A 167 -11.72 -8.35 8.53
C THR A 167 -11.60 -7.28 9.60
N ARG A 168 -12.72 -6.71 10.04
CA ARG A 168 -12.74 -5.69 11.10
C ARG A 168 -12.24 -6.24 12.43
N ARG A 169 -12.59 -7.48 12.76
CA ARG A 169 -12.19 -8.13 14.01
C ARG A 169 -10.70 -8.50 14.01
N MET A 170 -10.18 -8.93 12.87
CA MET A 170 -8.82 -9.46 12.73
C MET A 170 -7.77 -8.42 12.41
N THR A 171 -8.16 -7.18 12.15
CA THR A 171 -7.24 -6.13 11.73
C THR A 171 -7.45 -4.84 12.51
N VAL A 172 -6.39 -4.03 12.63
CA VAL A 172 -6.49 -2.67 13.20
C VAL A 172 -7.32 -1.72 12.34
N ILE A 173 -7.67 -2.11 11.10
CA ILE A 173 -8.45 -1.28 10.19
C ILE A 173 -9.86 -1.04 10.76
N GLY A 174 -10.40 -2.00 11.50
CA GLY A 174 -11.71 -1.88 12.14
C GLY A 174 -11.82 -0.78 13.19
N GLU A 175 -10.70 -0.34 13.78
CA GLU A 175 -10.61 0.69 14.81
C GLU A 175 -10.23 2.08 14.26
N LYS A 176 -9.90 2.16 12.97
CA LYS A 176 -9.53 3.41 12.29
C LYS A 176 -10.72 4.36 12.20
N LYS A 177 -10.40 5.65 12.17
CA LYS A 177 -11.36 6.75 12.13
C LYS A 177 -11.15 7.61 10.88
N ILE A 178 -12.15 8.41 10.56
CA ILE A 178 -12.03 9.47 9.54
C ILE A 178 -10.88 10.40 9.93
N GLY A 179 -9.99 10.67 8.98
CA GLY A 179 -8.78 11.47 9.19
C GLY A 179 -7.55 10.65 9.56
N ASP A 180 -7.67 9.35 9.85
CA ASP A 180 -6.50 8.49 10.05
C ASP A 180 -5.81 8.17 8.73
N GLN A 181 -4.50 7.93 8.81
CA GLN A 181 -3.71 7.42 7.68
C GLN A 181 -3.70 5.89 7.64
N ILE A 182 -3.57 5.37 6.43
CA ILE A 182 -3.46 3.94 6.17
C ILE A 182 -2.39 3.67 5.11
N ASN A 183 -1.53 2.66 5.33
CA ASN A 183 -0.55 2.21 4.34
C ASN A 183 -1.25 1.54 3.17
N VAL A 184 -0.82 1.86 1.96
CA VAL A 184 -1.35 1.31 0.71
C VAL A 184 -0.23 0.65 -0.08
N GLU A 185 -0.44 -0.61 -0.47
CA GLU A 185 0.37 -1.30 -1.48
C GLU A 185 -0.51 -1.62 -2.68
N ILE A 186 -0.09 -1.16 -3.85
CA ILE A 186 -0.71 -1.47 -5.14
C ILE A 186 -0.27 -2.87 -5.58
N GLU A 187 -1.17 -3.62 -6.17
CA GLU A 187 -0.87 -4.93 -6.75
C GLU A 187 0.21 -4.79 -7.85
N ARG A 188 1.33 -5.52 -7.72
CA ARG A 188 2.55 -5.32 -8.53
C ARG A 188 2.37 -5.60 -10.02
N HIS A 189 1.58 -6.62 -10.39
CA HIS A 189 1.30 -6.88 -11.80
C HIS A 189 0.53 -5.73 -12.43
N THR A 190 -0.41 -5.15 -11.72
CA THR A 190 -1.14 -3.96 -12.13
C THR A 190 -0.20 -2.79 -12.39
N GLN A 191 0.75 -2.51 -11.48
CA GLN A 191 1.74 -1.44 -11.71
C GLN A 191 2.57 -1.70 -12.96
N VAL A 192 3.16 -2.88 -13.08
CA VAL A 192 4.02 -3.23 -14.22
C VAL A 192 3.26 -3.11 -15.53
N VAL A 193 2.03 -3.65 -15.60
CA VAL A 193 1.22 -3.61 -16.84
C VAL A 193 0.84 -2.17 -17.19
N VAL A 194 0.34 -1.39 -16.24
CA VAL A 194 -0.08 -0.01 -16.47
C VAL A 194 1.10 0.86 -16.88
N ASP A 195 2.24 0.77 -16.19
CA ASP A 195 3.42 1.58 -16.50
C ASP A 195 4.01 1.17 -17.87
N THR A 196 4.18 -0.14 -18.14
CA THR A 196 4.68 -0.61 -19.44
C THR A 196 3.81 -0.12 -20.60
N ILE A 197 2.48 -0.20 -20.48
CA ILE A 197 1.57 0.28 -21.52
C ILE A 197 1.70 1.80 -21.71
N ARG A 198 1.76 2.56 -20.62
CA ARG A 198 1.89 4.01 -20.68
C ARG A 198 3.20 4.44 -21.32
N ASP A 199 4.31 3.82 -20.92
CA ASP A 199 5.63 4.10 -21.48
C ASP A 199 5.68 3.77 -22.98
N THR A 200 5.20 2.59 -23.37
CA THR A 200 5.13 2.18 -24.78
C THR A 200 4.27 3.13 -25.62
N LEU A 201 3.12 3.56 -25.08
CA LEU A 201 2.27 4.54 -25.79
C LEU A 201 2.93 5.91 -25.87
N SER A 202 3.59 6.36 -24.81
CA SER A 202 4.30 7.64 -24.76
C SER A 202 5.45 7.67 -25.79
N GLU A 203 6.24 6.60 -25.86
CA GLU A 203 7.33 6.46 -26.82
C GLU A 203 6.82 6.46 -28.27
N ASN A 204 5.81 5.67 -28.58
CA ASN A 204 5.26 5.57 -29.93
C ASN A 204 4.57 6.87 -30.38
N LEU A 205 3.77 7.49 -29.50
CA LEU A 205 3.13 8.77 -29.78
C LEU A 205 4.14 9.90 -29.89
N GLY A 206 5.19 9.87 -29.05
CA GLY A 206 6.30 10.83 -29.13
C GLY A 206 7.01 10.81 -30.48
N GLN A 207 7.20 9.63 -31.07
CA GLN A 207 7.77 9.48 -32.41
C GLN A 207 6.84 10.00 -33.52
N LEU A 208 5.53 9.93 -33.34
CA LEU A 208 4.54 10.38 -34.31
C LEU A 208 4.25 11.90 -34.19
N ALA A 209 4.48 12.51 -33.05
CA ALA A 209 4.18 13.92 -32.81
C ALA A 209 4.79 14.87 -33.87
N PRO A 210 6.09 14.73 -34.25
CA PRO A 210 6.69 15.59 -35.30
C PRO A 210 6.06 15.40 -36.67
N LEU A 211 5.54 14.21 -36.96
CA LEU A 211 4.85 13.92 -38.23
C LEU A 211 3.47 14.60 -38.24
N PHE A 212 2.73 14.54 -37.13
CA PHE A 212 1.46 15.25 -36.99
C PHE A 212 1.63 16.77 -37.05
N GLU A 213 2.65 17.33 -36.39
CA GLU A 213 2.96 18.76 -36.46
C GLU A 213 3.19 19.20 -37.91
N LYS A 214 4.04 18.50 -38.67
CA LYS A 214 4.29 18.78 -40.08
C LYS A 214 3.02 18.67 -40.95
N LEU A 215 2.18 17.68 -40.65
CA LEU A 215 0.91 17.51 -41.38
C LEU A 215 -0.02 18.69 -41.12
N LEU A 216 -0.20 19.10 -39.88
CA LEU A 216 -1.03 20.23 -39.49
C LEU A 216 -0.51 21.55 -40.06
N GLU A 217 0.78 21.79 -40.02
CA GLU A 217 1.42 22.96 -40.66
C GLU A 217 1.17 22.97 -42.16
N SER A 218 1.25 21.81 -42.84
CA SER A 218 0.97 21.70 -44.28
C SER A 218 -0.49 22.03 -44.64
N GLN A 219 -1.41 21.88 -43.66
CA GLN A 219 -2.83 22.21 -43.81
C GLN A 219 -3.15 23.63 -43.32
N GLY A 220 -2.14 24.42 -42.95
CA GLY A 220 -2.31 25.80 -42.48
C GLY A 220 -2.88 25.91 -41.05
N VAL A 221 -2.81 24.86 -40.26
CA VAL A 221 -3.28 24.84 -38.88
C VAL A 221 -2.13 25.23 -37.97
N ASP A 222 -2.30 26.29 -37.19
CA ASP A 222 -1.34 26.69 -36.15
C ASP A 222 -1.39 25.73 -34.95
N VAL A 223 -0.40 24.88 -34.82
CA VAL A 223 -0.29 23.88 -33.75
C VAL A 223 -0.24 24.54 -32.36
N ASN A 224 0.32 25.74 -32.24
CA ASN A 224 0.41 26.47 -30.98
C ASN A 224 -0.97 26.97 -30.50
N ALA A 225 -1.90 27.22 -31.44
CA ALA A 225 -3.27 27.62 -31.13
C ALA A 225 -4.12 26.47 -30.57
N LEU A 226 -3.69 25.21 -30.73
CA LEU A 226 -4.43 24.04 -30.22
C LEU A 226 -4.19 23.74 -28.72
N GLY A 227 -3.35 24.52 -28.03
CA GLY A 227 -3.14 24.37 -26.58
C GLY A 227 -2.48 23.05 -26.15
N VAL A 228 -1.88 22.31 -27.07
CA VAL A 228 -1.16 21.06 -26.75
C VAL A 228 0.09 21.41 -25.96
N LYS A 229 0.12 21.10 -24.66
CA LYS A 229 1.32 21.27 -23.84
C LYS A 229 2.41 20.35 -24.38
N ARG A 230 3.51 20.91 -24.88
CA ARG A 230 4.71 20.15 -25.17
C ARG A 230 5.26 19.58 -23.86
N ASN A 231 5.31 18.27 -23.71
CA ASN A 231 6.10 17.62 -22.68
C ASN A 231 7.58 17.85 -23.03
N THR A 232 8.16 18.93 -22.52
CA THR A 232 9.61 19.04 -22.46
C THR A 232 10.08 18.17 -21.31
N SER A 233 10.71 17.03 -21.64
CA SER A 233 11.45 16.14 -20.77
C SER A 233 12.51 16.88 -19.95
#